data_bb208a11b6c61e7e794adad8b0c76ff0
#
_entry.id   bb208a11b6c61e7e794adad8b0c76ff0
#
_cell.length_a   1.000
_cell.length_b   1.000
_cell.length_c   1.000
_cell.angle_alpha   90.00
_cell.angle_beta   90.00
_cell.angle_gamma   90.00
#
_symmetry.space_group_name_H-M   'P 1'
#
loop_
_entity.id
_entity.type
_entity.pdbx_description
1 polymer ?
#
loop_
_entity_poly.entity_id
_entity_poly.type
_entity_poly.pdbx_seq_one_letter_code
_entity_poly.pdbx_strand_id
1 'polypeptide(L)'
;MLDQTKIVQDSSGIVGVFEQKHAAQSVYYALHAIQHRGQDAIGIASSDGQNVTCRKGLGLLSEIATSEILDTLQGHISIGQVRMATFGDMRLENVQPSTVRAHQGSFAVVSTGMITNAISLREQMEDEGLIFQGTSDSELLCHLIQRFKGSFEAKIMQTYQAIEGACSFMIATKDCLFVVRDRHGVHSLFMGSNDKTYIFSSETCSFGLLNAKVIREVEPGEMIRLDDRGIHTKLLSQDQKAVCAMEYVYFSRVDSIINQVNVHEMRKKFGYYLAKKETMKADIVISV
;
A
#
# COMPACT_ATOMS: atom_id res chain seq x y z
N MET A 1 -1.26 -27.33 -1.08
CA MET A 1 -1.50 -27.01 -2.51
C MET A 1 -2.31 -25.73 -2.54
N LEU A 2 -1.69 -24.59 -2.88
CA LEU A 2 -2.40 -23.33 -3.03
C LEU A 2 -3.21 -23.40 -4.32
N ASP A 3 -4.51 -23.14 -4.22
CA ASP A 3 -5.43 -23.14 -5.36
C ASP A 3 -5.07 -21.99 -6.31
N GLN A 4 -4.47 -22.31 -7.45
CA GLN A 4 -4.02 -21.33 -8.47
C GLN A 4 -5.18 -20.69 -9.25
N THR A 5 -6.44 -21.07 -8.96
CA THR A 5 -7.61 -20.58 -9.69
C THR A 5 -8.28 -19.35 -9.11
N LYS A 6 -7.78 -18.81 -7.98
CA LYS A 6 -8.36 -17.59 -7.39
C LYS A 6 -7.94 -16.36 -8.19
N ILE A 7 -8.90 -15.76 -8.85
CA ILE A 7 -8.79 -14.46 -9.51
C ILE A 7 -8.22 -13.44 -8.52
N VAL A 8 -7.16 -12.76 -8.94
CA VAL A 8 -6.48 -11.72 -8.17
C VAL A 8 -7.45 -10.58 -7.90
N GLN A 9 -7.88 -10.44 -6.67
CA GLN A 9 -8.72 -9.34 -6.19
C GLN A 9 -8.02 -8.66 -5.01
N ASP A 10 -6.85 -8.04 -5.23
CA ASP A 10 -6.25 -7.20 -4.19
C ASP A 10 -6.72 -5.77 -4.35
N SER A 11 -7.54 -5.31 -3.43
CA SER A 11 -7.98 -3.91 -3.31
C SER A 11 -7.36 -3.21 -2.10
N SER A 12 -6.56 -3.89 -1.30
CA SER A 12 -5.92 -3.36 -0.09
C SER A 12 -5.35 -1.96 -0.29
N GLY A 13 -5.50 -1.11 0.72
CA GLY A 13 -5.01 0.27 0.67
C GLY A 13 -3.80 0.47 1.57
N ILE A 14 -2.79 1.18 1.07
CA ILE A 14 -1.59 1.54 1.84
C ILE A 14 -1.45 3.05 1.98
N VAL A 15 -0.90 3.46 3.13
CA VAL A 15 -0.60 4.84 3.46
C VAL A 15 0.80 4.93 4.05
N GLY A 16 1.52 5.99 3.72
CA GLY A 16 2.79 6.36 4.34
C GLY A 16 2.83 7.86 4.64
N VAL A 17 3.36 8.21 5.78
CA VAL A 17 3.48 9.61 6.23
C VAL A 17 4.89 9.87 6.74
N PHE A 18 5.46 10.97 6.26
CA PHE A 18 6.69 11.55 6.78
C PHE A 18 6.37 12.94 7.32
N GLU A 19 6.50 13.13 8.62
CA GLU A 19 6.04 14.32 9.32
C GLU A 19 6.98 14.66 10.50
N GLN A 20 6.81 15.85 11.09
CA GLN A 20 7.60 16.22 12.26
C GLN A 20 7.17 15.53 13.55
N LYS A 21 5.87 15.26 13.72
CA LYS A 21 5.29 14.62 14.93
C LYS A 21 3.96 13.94 14.60
N HIS A 22 3.63 12.87 15.34
CA HIS A 22 2.32 12.21 15.30
C HIS A 22 1.97 11.56 13.96
N ALA A 23 2.98 11.09 13.19
CA ALA A 23 2.76 10.48 11.88
C ALA A 23 1.75 9.31 11.91
N ALA A 24 1.67 8.55 13.00
CA ALA A 24 0.71 7.45 13.16
C ALA A 24 -0.75 7.96 13.19
N GLN A 25 -1.02 9.13 13.77
CA GLN A 25 -2.36 9.72 13.75
C GLN A 25 -2.75 10.16 12.34
N SER A 26 -1.81 10.76 11.59
CA SER A 26 -2.01 11.11 10.19
C SER A 26 -2.27 9.86 9.32
N VAL A 27 -1.53 8.76 9.56
CA VAL A 27 -1.79 7.47 8.92
C VAL A 27 -3.18 6.94 9.28
N TYR A 28 -3.59 7.03 10.55
CA TYR A 28 -4.94 6.62 10.97
C TYR A 28 -6.04 7.34 10.18
N TYR A 29 -6.01 8.67 10.09
CA TYR A 29 -7.02 9.43 9.35
C TYR A 29 -7.01 9.12 7.85
N ALA A 30 -5.83 8.96 7.26
CA ALA A 30 -5.71 8.58 5.86
C ALA A 30 -6.24 7.16 5.59
N LEU A 31 -5.94 6.18 6.46
CA LEU A 31 -6.48 4.83 6.37
C LEU A 31 -7.99 4.80 6.57
N HIS A 32 -8.52 5.63 7.48
CA HIS A 32 -9.97 5.75 7.67
C HIS A 32 -10.68 6.21 6.38
N ALA A 33 -10.07 7.13 5.63
CA ALA A 33 -10.63 7.59 4.36
C ALA A 33 -10.66 6.49 3.29
N ILE A 34 -9.74 5.52 3.35
CA ILE A 34 -9.64 4.41 2.39
C ILE A 34 -10.02 3.06 2.99
N GLN A 35 -10.74 3.03 4.12
CA GLN A 35 -11.19 1.79 4.80
C GLN A 35 -12.03 0.88 3.90
N HIS A 36 -12.72 1.44 2.89
CA HIS A 36 -13.49 0.68 1.91
C HIS A 36 -12.62 -0.28 1.07
N ARG A 37 -11.31 -0.07 1.01
CA ARG A 37 -10.37 -0.94 0.31
C ARG A 37 -10.03 -2.23 1.09
N GLY A 38 -10.29 -2.25 2.39
CA GLY A 38 -10.07 -3.43 3.21
C GLY A 38 -10.66 -3.28 4.62
N GLN A 39 -11.42 -4.28 5.05
CA GLN A 39 -12.14 -4.29 6.33
C GLN A 39 -11.80 -5.50 7.20
N ASP A 40 -10.97 -6.41 6.71
CA ASP A 40 -10.66 -7.67 7.39
C ASP A 40 -9.56 -7.51 8.43
N ALA A 41 -8.61 -6.63 8.17
CA ALA A 41 -7.51 -6.37 9.08
C ALA A 41 -6.89 -5.00 8.84
N ILE A 42 -6.22 -4.48 9.85
CA ILE A 42 -5.44 -3.24 9.75
C ILE A 42 -4.11 -3.36 10.49
N GLY A 43 -3.18 -2.51 10.14
CA GLY A 43 -2.00 -2.29 10.97
C GLY A 43 -1.32 -0.98 10.63
N ILE A 44 -0.64 -0.46 11.65
CA ILE A 44 0.14 0.78 11.60
C ILE A 44 1.50 0.50 12.24
N ALA A 45 2.57 0.92 11.58
CA ALA A 45 3.91 0.97 12.15
C ALA A 45 4.43 2.39 12.14
N SER A 46 5.11 2.78 13.22
CA SER A 46 5.70 4.13 13.37
C SER A 46 7.15 4.03 13.82
N SER A 47 7.96 4.99 13.37
CA SER A 47 9.35 5.14 13.78
C SER A 47 9.56 6.44 14.54
N ASP A 48 10.15 6.31 15.73
CA ASP A 48 10.56 7.44 16.58
C ASP A 48 12.01 7.92 16.32
N GLY A 49 12.65 7.37 15.27
CA GLY A 49 14.06 7.65 14.95
C GLY A 49 15.05 6.69 15.61
N GLN A 50 14.59 5.83 16.52
CA GLN A 50 15.39 4.78 17.17
C GLN A 50 14.79 3.39 16.94
N ASN A 51 13.49 3.28 17.14
CA ASN A 51 12.75 2.03 17.07
C ASN A 51 11.59 2.15 16.07
N VAL A 52 11.26 1.00 15.48
CA VAL A 52 10.03 0.83 14.69
C VAL A 52 9.05 0.02 15.53
N THR A 53 7.94 0.65 15.91
CA THR A 53 6.85 0.03 16.69
C THR A 53 5.66 -0.24 15.78
N CYS A 54 5.06 -1.43 15.89
CA CYS A 54 3.91 -1.85 15.08
C CYS A 54 2.73 -2.24 15.97
N ARG A 55 1.53 -1.88 15.54
CA ARG A 55 0.25 -2.37 16.08
C ARG A 55 -0.62 -2.82 14.92
N LYS A 56 -1.18 -4.02 15.02
CA LYS A 56 -1.99 -4.62 13.98
C LYS A 56 -3.01 -5.59 14.57
N GLY A 57 -4.11 -5.80 13.86
CA GLY A 57 -5.18 -6.69 14.30
C GLY A 57 -6.15 -7.03 13.19
N LEU A 58 -7.01 -8.01 13.47
CA LEU A 58 -8.14 -8.40 12.63
C LEU A 58 -9.34 -7.52 13.00
N GLY A 59 -10.01 -6.94 12.02
CA GLY A 59 -11.16 -6.05 12.18
C GLY A 59 -10.95 -4.65 11.63
N LEU A 60 -11.87 -3.77 11.99
CA LEU A 60 -11.91 -2.39 11.50
C LEU A 60 -10.87 -1.49 12.19
N LEU A 61 -10.50 -0.43 11.51
CA LEU A 61 -9.52 0.54 12.00
C LEU A 61 -9.90 1.12 13.37
N SER A 62 -11.16 1.48 13.57
CA SER A 62 -11.66 2.05 14.83
C SER A 62 -11.62 1.07 16.01
N GLU A 63 -11.64 -0.22 15.74
CA GLU A 63 -11.61 -1.26 16.77
C GLU A 63 -10.17 -1.57 17.21
N ILE A 64 -9.23 -1.52 16.26
CA ILE A 64 -7.84 -1.95 16.49
C ILE A 64 -6.93 -0.76 16.85
N ALA A 65 -7.10 0.39 16.19
CA ALA A 65 -6.26 1.56 16.39
C ALA A 65 -6.96 2.60 17.30
N THR A 66 -7.27 2.19 18.53
CA THR A 66 -7.85 3.09 19.55
C THR A 66 -6.87 4.22 19.91
N SER A 67 -7.37 5.27 20.59
CA SER A 67 -6.52 6.40 21.03
C SER A 67 -5.34 5.91 21.88
N GLU A 68 -5.58 4.98 22.81
CA GLU A 68 -4.54 4.43 23.67
C GLU A 68 -3.47 3.68 22.86
N ILE A 69 -3.86 2.98 21.80
CA ILE A 69 -2.94 2.28 20.92
C ILE A 69 -2.16 3.27 20.07
N LEU A 70 -2.81 4.28 19.51
CA LEU A 70 -2.16 5.33 18.73
C LEU A 70 -1.11 6.10 19.56
N ASP A 71 -1.39 6.33 20.84
CA ASP A 71 -0.45 6.98 21.76
C ASP A 71 0.82 6.15 22.01
N THR A 72 0.79 4.84 21.74
CA THR A 72 2.00 3.98 21.76
C THR A 72 2.83 4.06 20.47
N LEU A 73 2.29 4.64 19.40
CA LEU A 73 2.92 4.74 18.09
C LEU A 73 3.50 6.14 17.87
N GLN A 74 4.50 6.47 18.69
CA GLN A 74 5.20 7.74 18.57
C GLN A 74 6.11 7.77 17.35
N GLY A 75 6.36 8.99 16.82
CA GLY A 75 7.36 9.17 15.79
C GLY A 75 6.93 10.06 14.63
N HIS A 76 7.87 10.21 13.70
CA HIS A 76 7.80 11.13 12.55
C HIS A 76 7.65 10.39 11.20
N ILE A 77 7.84 9.08 11.18
CA ILE A 77 7.62 8.23 10.02
C ILE A 77 6.59 7.17 10.40
N SER A 78 5.55 7.03 9.60
CA SER A 78 4.56 5.98 9.83
C SER A 78 4.06 5.41 8.50
N ILE A 79 3.77 4.11 8.50
CA ILE A 79 3.13 3.40 7.39
C ILE A 79 1.98 2.55 7.92
N GLY A 80 0.99 2.33 7.08
CA GLY A 80 -0.14 1.48 7.46
C GLY A 80 -0.86 0.88 6.28
N GLN A 81 -1.67 -0.14 6.56
CA GLN A 81 -2.48 -0.83 5.58
C GLN A 81 -3.88 -1.10 6.14
N VAL A 82 -4.88 -0.98 5.26
CA VAL A 82 -6.19 -1.63 5.39
C VAL A 82 -6.20 -2.82 4.45
N ARG A 83 -6.52 -4.02 4.98
CA ARG A 83 -6.39 -5.28 4.26
C ARG A 83 -7.74 -5.85 3.88
N MET A 84 -7.85 -6.30 2.62
CA MET A 84 -8.83 -7.26 2.17
C MET A 84 -8.12 -8.61 2.00
N ALA A 85 -8.59 -9.64 2.68
CA ALA A 85 -7.97 -10.96 2.65
C ALA A 85 -8.41 -11.74 1.40
N THR A 86 -7.78 -11.47 0.28
CA THR A 86 -8.04 -12.16 -0.99
C THR A 86 -7.11 -13.34 -1.21
N PHE A 87 -5.93 -13.26 -0.64
CA PHE A 87 -4.92 -14.31 -0.68
C PHE A 87 -4.29 -14.53 0.70
N GLY A 88 -4.10 -15.80 1.07
CA GLY A 88 -3.62 -16.17 2.40
C GLY A 88 -4.73 -16.21 3.47
N ASP A 89 -4.43 -16.88 4.58
CA ASP A 89 -5.36 -17.04 5.69
C ASP A 89 -5.60 -15.72 6.43
N MET A 90 -6.78 -15.61 7.06
CA MET A 90 -7.14 -14.56 8.02
C MET A 90 -6.40 -14.75 9.36
N ARG A 91 -5.08 -14.79 9.31
CA ARG A 91 -4.21 -14.92 10.48
C ARG A 91 -3.49 -13.60 10.76
N LEU A 92 -3.17 -13.38 12.03
CA LEU A 92 -2.47 -12.17 12.47
C LEU A 92 -1.07 -12.05 11.84
N GLU A 93 -0.42 -13.17 11.54
CA GLU A 93 0.90 -13.22 10.88
C GLU A 93 0.85 -12.57 9.49
N ASN A 94 -0.27 -12.72 8.78
CA ASN A 94 -0.49 -12.15 7.45
C ASN A 94 -0.93 -10.68 7.47
N VAL A 95 -1.25 -10.12 8.64
CA VAL A 95 -1.61 -8.71 8.77
C VAL A 95 -0.36 -7.85 8.66
N GLN A 96 -0.43 -6.86 7.81
CA GLN A 96 0.65 -5.88 7.62
C GLN A 96 0.47 -4.68 8.58
N PRO A 97 1.55 -3.96 8.91
CA PRO A 97 2.94 -4.08 8.43
C PRO A 97 3.66 -5.35 8.90
N SER A 98 4.50 -5.92 8.01
CA SER A 98 5.52 -6.89 8.41
C SER A 98 6.72 -6.14 8.97
N THR A 99 7.23 -6.57 10.12
CA THR A 99 8.33 -5.89 10.81
C THR A 99 9.54 -6.79 10.92
N VAL A 100 10.71 -6.18 10.74
CA VAL A 100 11.99 -6.85 10.87
C VAL A 100 12.85 -6.15 11.91
N ARG A 101 13.48 -6.95 12.79
CA ARG A 101 14.55 -6.48 13.68
C ARG A 101 15.86 -7.10 13.21
N ALA A 102 16.71 -6.30 12.59
CA ALA A 102 17.99 -6.74 12.08
C ALA A 102 19.14 -6.01 12.77
N HIS A 103 20.33 -6.60 12.71
CA HIS A 103 21.56 -5.96 13.21
C HIS A 103 21.82 -4.57 12.59
N GLN A 104 21.42 -4.37 11.33
CA GLN A 104 21.57 -3.10 10.59
C GLN A 104 20.46 -2.08 10.86
N GLY A 105 19.52 -2.38 11.76
CA GLY A 105 18.36 -1.56 12.09
C GLY A 105 17.03 -2.27 11.85
N SER A 106 15.99 -1.77 12.51
CA SER A 106 14.62 -2.27 12.34
C SER A 106 13.95 -1.54 11.18
N PHE A 107 13.03 -2.23 10.49
CA PHE A 107 12.16 -1.63 9.49
C PHE A 107 10.81 -2.33 9.44
N ALA A 108 9.83 -1.66 8.87
CA ALA A 108 8.50 -2.19 8.62
C ALA A 108 8.14 -2.04 7.14
N VAL A 109 7.36 -2.98 6.60
CA VAL A 109 6.92 -3.01 5.20
C VAL A 109 5.41 -3.16 5.12
N VAL A 110 4.77 -2.35 4.26
CA VAL A 110 3.40 -2.55 3.78
C VAL A 110 3.40 -2.66 2.27
N SER A 111 2.50 -3.46 1.73
CA SER A 111 2.37 -3.64 0.28
C SER A 111 0.90 -3.74 -0.15
N THR A 112 0.63 -3.43 -1.40
CA THR A 112 -0.65 -3.64 -2.08
C THR A 112 -0.38 -4.19 -3.48
N GLY A 113 -1.31 -4.97 -3.99
CA GLY A 113 -1.12 -5.73 -5.22
C GLY A 113 -0.58 -7.13 -4.96
N MET A 114 0.00 -7.78 -5.96
CA MET A 114 0.43 -9.16 -5.87
C MET A 114 1.78 -9.40 -6.53
N ILE A 115 2.60 -10.22 -5.88
CA ILE A 115 3.85 -10.78 -6.42
C ILE A 115 3.53 -12.12 -7.08
N THR A 116 3.56 -12.17 -8.41
CA THR A 116 3.13 -13.37 -9.17
C THR A 116 4.11 -14.53 -9.06
N ASN A 117 5.39 -14.26 -8.84
CA ASN A 117 6.42 -15.27 -8.63
C ASN A 117 6.70 -15.54 -7.12
N ALA A 118 5.78 -15.16 -6.21
CA ALA A 118 5.95 -15.29 -4.77
C ALA A 118 6.21 -16.73 -4.33
N ILE A 119 5.49 -17.71 -4.89
CA ILE A 119 5.63 -19.13 -4.53
C ILE A 119 7.05 -19.61 -4.84
N SER A 120 7.54 -19.39 -6.06
CA SER A 120 8.88 -19.80 -6.48
C SER A 120 9.98 -19.12 -5.65
N LEU A 121 9.82 -17.84 -5.33
CA LEU A 121 10.77 -17.12 -4.47
C LEU A 121 10.78 -17.67 -3.03
N ARG A 122 9.61 -18.04 -2.50
CA ARG A 122 9.50 -18.66 -1.17
C ARG A 122 10.19 -20.03 -1.13
N GLU A 123 9.85 -20.91 -2.05
CA GLU A 123 10.45 -22.25 -2.16
C GLU A 123 11.98 -22.16 -2.21
N GLN A 124 12.50 -21.26 -3.07
CA GLN A 124 13.95 -21.04 -3.13
C GLN A 124 14.55 -20.59 -1.78
N MET A 125 13.88 -19.71 -1.06
CA MET A 125 14.37 -19.21 0.23
C MET A 125 14.24 -20.25 1.34
N GLU A 126 13.19 -21.07 1.33
CA GLU A 126 13.00 -22.17 2.27
C GLU A 126 14.07 -23.25 2.06
N ASP A 127 14.43 -23.56 0.81
CA ASP A 127 15.55 -24.45 0.48
C ASP A 127 16.90 -23.90 0.98
N GLU A 128 17.04 -22.58 1.08
CA GLU A 128 18.20 -21.91 1.68
C GLU A 128 18.12 -21.84 3.21
N GLY A 129 17.06 -22.37 3.82
CA GLY A 129 16.87 -22.44 5.28
C GLY A 129 16.19 -21.24 5.91
N LEU A 130 15.55 -20.36 5.11
CA LEU A 130 14.72 -19.28 5.67
C LEU A 130 13.37 -19.83 6.14
N ILE A 131 12.84 -19.24 7.21
CA ILE A 131 11.56 -19.65 7.78
C ILE A 131 10.56 -18.50 7.61
N PHE A 132 9.42 -18.79 7.00
CA PHE A 132 8.28 -17.88 6.91
C PHE A 132 7.27 -18.17 8.02
N GLN A 133 6.69 -17.14 8.60
CA GLN A 133 5.65 -17.25 9.61
C GLN A 133 4.25 -17.22 9.00
N GLY A 134 4.10 -16.49 7.90
CA GLY A 134 2.86 -16.33 7.17
C GLY A 134 3.03 -16.54 5.67
N THR A 135 2.03 -16.09 4.92
CA THR A 135 1.98 -16.19 3.46
C THR A 135 1.92 -14.82 2.77
N SER A 136 2.11 -13.72 3.53
CA SER A 136 1.98 -12.36 3.00
C SER A 136 3.16 -11.97 2.09
N ASP A 137 2.87 -11.18 1.05
CA ASP A 137 3.90 -10.63 0.16
C ASP A 137 4.83 -9.65 0.91
N SER A 138 4.34 -8.97 1.93
CA SER A 138 5.17 -8.07 2.74
C SER A 138 6.23 -8.81 3.55
N GLU A 139 5.97 -10.03 4.01
CA GLU A 139 6.98 -10.87 4.65
C GLU A 139 8.03 -11.33 3.64
N LEU A 140 7.60 -11.75 2.44
CA LEU A 140 8.51 -12.07 1.34
C LEU A 140 9.42 -10.88 0.99
N LEU A 141 8.88 -9.67 0.89
CA LEU A 141 9.66 -8.45 0.67
C LEU A 141 10.69 -8.22 1.80
N CYS A 142 10.31 -8.47 3.06
CA CYS A 142 11.23 -8.37 4.19
C CYS A 142 12.43 -9.31 4.05
N HIS A 143 12.18 -10.56 3.67
CA HIS A 143 13.24 -11.55 3.45
C HIS A 143 14.13 -11.19 2.26
N LEU A 144 13.56 -10.76 1.12
CA LEU A 144 14.31 -10.32 -0.05
C LEU A 144 15.23 -9.14 0.28
N ILE A 145 14.72 -8.12 0.96
CA ILE A 145 15.51 -6.94 1.36
C ILE A 145 16.68 -7.36 2.27
N GLN A 146 16.47 -8.32 3.16
CA GLN A 146 17.53 -8.80 4.05
C GLN A 146 18.58 -9.67 3.34
N ARG A 147 18.16 -10.45 2.37
CA ARG A 147 19.04 -11.35 1.60
C ARG A 147 20.04 -10.57 0.74
N PHE A 148 19.63 -9.46 0.15
CA PHE A 148 20.48 -8.70 -0.74
C PHE A 148 21.55 -7.90 0.02
N LYS A 149 22.66 -7.62 -0.67
CA LYS A 149 23.84 -6.91 -0.10
C LYS A 149 23.90 -5.47 -0.61
N GLY A 150 24.55 -4.62 0.13
CA GLY A 150 24.78 -3.22 -0.22
C GLY A 150 24.04 -2.25 0.69
N SER A 151 23.91 -0.99 0.24
CA SER A 151 23.10 0.01 0.93
C SER A 151 21.62 -0.42 0.98
N PHE A 152 20.85 0.12 1.92
CA PHE A 152 19.44 -0.23 2.05
C PHE A 152 18.67 0.08 0.75
N GLU A 153 18.98 1.20 0.10
CA GLU A 153 18.43 1.56 -1.21
C GLU A 153 18.79 0.53 -2.31
N ALA A 154 20.05 0.07 -2.34
CA ALA A 154 20.47 -0.97 -3.29
C ALA A 154 19.74 -2.30 -3.06
N LYS A 155 19.46 -2.66 -1.81
CA LYS A 155 18.66 -3.85 -1.46
C LYS A 155 17.21 -3.73 -1.95
N ILE A 156 16.58 -2.54 -1.78
CA ILE A 156 15.24 -2.28 -2.31
C ILE A 156 15.22 -2.42 -3.83
N MET A 157 16.22 -1.86 -4.52
CA MET A 157 16.31 -1.97 -5.98
C MET A 157 16.45 -3.42 -6.45
N GLN A 158 17.29 -4.22 -5.79
CA GLN A 158 17.44 -5.64 -6.11
C GLN A 158 16.16 -6.43 -5.82
N THR A 159 15.45 -6.10 -4.71
CA THR A 159 14.14 -6.67 -4.39
C THR A 159 13.13 -6.35 -5.48
N TYR A 160 13.05 -5.08 -5.92
CA TYR A 160 12.16 -4.67 -7.01
C TYR A 160 12.44 -5.42 -8.32
N GLN A 161 13.70 -5.69 -8.62
CA GLN A 161 14.08 -6.43 -9.83
C GLN A 161 13.76 -7.93 -9.73
N ALA A 162 13.78 -8.50 -8.53
CA ALA A 162 13.53 -9.91 -8.29
C ALA A 162 12.05 -10.29 -8.31
N ILE A 163 11.15 -9.36 -7.98
CA ILE A 163 9.71 -9.61 -7.96
C ILE A 163 9.06 -9.36 -9.31
N GLU A 164 8.05 -10.17 -9.62
CA GLU A 164 7.19 -10.03 -10.79
C GLU A 164 5.76 -9.70 -10.34
N GLY A 165 4.96 -9.13 -11.26
CA GLY A 165 3.57 -8.76 -10.98
C GLY A 165 3.40 -7.28 -10.65
N ALA A 166 2.30 -6.95 -9.98
CA ALA A 166 1.90 -5.58 -9.66
C ALA A 166 1.89 -5.38 -8.14
N CYS A 167 3.07 -5.19 -7.55
CA CYS A 167 3.23 -4.97 -6.13
C CYS A 167 3.86 -3.61 -5.85
N SER A 168 3.08 -2.68 -5.30
CA SER A 168 3.56 -1.42 -4.76
C SER A 168 3.75 -1.55 -3.25
N PHE A 169 4.82 -0.97 -2.71
CA PHE A 169 5.13 -1.13 -1.30
C PHE A 169 5.78 0.11 -0.68
N MET A 170 5.65 0.23 0.63
CA MET A 170 6.30 1.27 1.42
C MET A 170 7.10 0.66 2.55
N ILE A 171 8.22 1.29 2.89
CA ILE A 171 9.11 0.84 3.95
C ILE A 171 9.41 2.01 4.89
N ALA A 172 9.13 1.82 6.17
CA ALA A 172 9.56 2.72 7.22
C ALA A 172 10.80 2.13 7.92
N THR A 173 11.90 2.85 7.86
CA THR A 173 13.09 2.59 8.67
C THR A 173 13.11 3.56 9.85
N LYS A 174 14.18 3.56 10.65
CA LYS A 174 14.31 4.50 11.77
C LYS A 174 14.31 5.98 11.32
N ASP A 175 14.83 6.28 10.13
CA ASP A 175 15.13 7.64 9.63
C ASP A 175 14.70 7.91 8.19
N CYS A 176 14.16 6.91 7.49
CA CYS A 176 13.74 7.06 6.09
C CYS A 176 12.37 6.43 5.83
N LEU A 177 11.58 7.07 4.99
CA LEU A 177 10.42 6.48 4.33
C LEU A 177 10.78 6.21 2.87
N PHE A 178 10.62 4.95 2.44
CA PHE A 178 10.71 4.56 1.03
C PHE A 178 9.33 4.22 0.50
N VAL A 179 9.04 4.68 -0.69
CA VAL A 179 7.80 4.42 -1.42
C VAL A 179 8.17 3.90 -2.80
N VAL A 180 7.68 2.73 -3.16
CA VAL A 180 7.99 2.09 -4.44
C VAL A 180 6.69 1.73 -5.13
N ARG A 181 6.50 2.23 -6.36
CA ARG A 181 5.36 1.86 -7.19
C ARG A 181 5.73 0.72 -8.12
N ASP A 182 4.79 -0.18 -8.37
CA ASP A 182 4.97 -1.28 -9.32
C ASP A 182 5.34 -0.76 -10.73
N ARG A 183 6.00 -1.62 -11.53
CA ARG A 183 6.58 -1.27 -12.83
C ARG A 183 5.58 -0.77 -13.86
N HIS A 184 4.33 -1.21 -13.76
CA HIS A 184 3.27 -0.85 -14.69
C HIS A 184 2.30 0.20 -14.14
N GLY A 185 2.40 0.51 -12.83
CA GLY A 185 1.46 1.40 -12.15
C GLY A 185 0.03 0.88 -12.20
N VAL A 186 -0.14 -0.44 -12.00
CA VAL A 186 -1.44 -1.13 -12.08
C VAL A 186 -2.42 -0.56 -11.07
N HIS A 187 -1.98 -0.40 -9.82
CA HIS A 187 -2.75 0.29 -8.80
C HIS A 187 -2.31 1.74 -8.63
N SER A 188 -3.23 2.56 -8.18
CA SER A 188 -2.97 3.97 -7.95
C SER A 188 -2.12 4.19 -6.69
N LEU A 189 -1.22 5.16 -6.77
CA LEU A 189 -0.41 5.61 -5.64
C LEU A 189 -0.10 7.09 -5.81
N PHE A 190 -0.46 7.90 -4.82
CA PHE A 190 -0.37 9.35 -4.88
C PHE A 190 0.55 9.89 -3.80
N MET A 191 1.18 11.00 -4.13
CA MET A 191 1.94 11.83 -3.21
C MET A 191 1.20 13.15 -3.00
N GLY A 192 1.08 13.57 -1.77
CA GLY A 192 0.54 14.86 -1.38
C GLY A 192 1.32 15.46 -0.22
N SER A 193 1.05 16.72 0.08
CA SER A 193 1.60 17.38 1.25
C SER A 193 0.67 18.46 1.80
N ASN A 194 0.83 18.74 3.06
CA ASN A 194 0.57 20.03 3.67
C ASN A 194 1.93 20.64 4.05
N ASP A 195 1.96 21.85 4.61
CA ASP A 195 3.18 22.66 4.78
C ASP A 195 4.40 21.94 5.41
N LYS A 196 4.18 20.83 6.13
CA LYS A 196 5.23 20.13 6.91
C LYS A 196 5.21 18.61 6.79
N THR A 197 4.22 18.04 6.10
CA THR A 197 3.95 16.60 6.05
C THR A 197 3.89 16.12 4.62
N TYR A 198 4.63 15.06 4.31
CA TYR A 198 4.48 14.32 3.07
C TYR A 198 3.65 13.06 3.32
N ILE A 199 2.66 12.87 2.46
CA ILE A 199 1.68 11.79 2.58
C ILE A 199 1.67 11.01 1.28
N PHE A 200 1.68 9.69 1.40
CA PHE A 200 1.50 8.77 0.29
C PHE A 200 0.27 7.92 0.56
N SER A 201 -0.57 7.74 -0.44
CA SER A 201 -1.80 6.96 -0.29
C SER A 201 -2.22 6.32 -1.59
N SER A 202 -2.87 5.17 -1.48
CA SER A 202 -3.49 4.48 -2.62
C SER A 202 -4.58 5.31 -3.30
N GLU A 203 -5.24 6.25 -2.59
CA GLU A 203 -6.30 7.10 -3.15
C GLU A 203 -6.20 8.56 -2.74
N THR A 204 -6.67 9.44 -3.63
CA THR A 204 -6.66 10.90 -3.40
C THR A 204 -7.66 11.35 -2.33
N CYS A 205 -8.69 10.58 -2.05
CA CYS A 205 -9.70 10.92 -1.04
C CYS A 205 -9.13 11.00 0.40
N SER A 206 -7.98 10.39 0.66
CA SER A 206 -7.30 10.42 1.97
C SER A 206 -6.72 11.79 2.32
N PHE A 207 -6.33 12.58 1.33
CA PHE A 207 -5.64 13.85 1.56
C PHE A 207 -6.54 14.92 2.16
N GLY A 208 -7.84 14.89 1.86
CA GLY A 208 -8.81 15.89 2.37
C GLY A 208 -8.89 15.92 3.89
N LEU A 209 -8.88 14.76 4.56
CA LEU A 209 -8.93 14.67 6.03
C LEU A 209 -7.67 15.21 6.71
N LEU A 210 -6.56 15.30 5.99
CA LEU A 210 -5.28 15.78 6.48
C LEU A 210 -4.98 17.23 6.06
N ASN A 211 -5.96 17.92 5.45
CA ASN A 211 -5.78 19.23 4.85
C ASN A 211 -4.56 19.30 3.92
N ALA A 212 -4.28 18.20 3.22
CA ALA A 212 -3.17 18.05 2.32
C ALA A 212 -3.62 18.21 0.87
N LYS A 213 -2.73 18.73 0.02
CA LYS A 213 -2.94 18.84 -1.42
C LYS A 213 -2.23 17.71 -2.12
N VAL A 214 -2.89 17.11 -3.10
CA VAL A 214 -2.24 16.16 -4.00
C VAL A 214 -1.17 16.90 -4.81
N ILE A 215 0.07 16.41 -4.76
CA ILE A 215 1.18 16.93 -5.55
C ILE A 215 1.15 16.26 -6.92
N ARG A 216 1.19 14.91 -6.92
CA ARG A 216 1.17 14.10 -8.14
C ARG A 216 0.88 12.62 -7.85
N GLU A 217 0.59 11.89 -8.88
CA GLU A 217 0.68 10.44 -8.88
C GLU A 217 2.15 10.02 -8.87
N VAL A 218 2.51 8.98 -8.13
CA VAL A 218 3.84 8.36 -8.18
C VAL A 218 3.97 7.66 -9.53
N GLU A 219 5.08 7.85 -10.25
CA GLU A 219 5.25 7.25 -11.57
C GLU A 219 5.39 5.72 -11.50
N PRO A 220 4.92 4.96 -12.51
CA PRO A 220 5.21 3.54 -12.61
C PRO A 220 6.71 3.26 -12.51
N GLY A 221 7.10 2.31 -11.68
CA GLY A 221 8.52 1.97 -11.47
C GLY A 221 9.34 3.01 -10.72
N GLU A 222 8.71 4.00 -10.11
CA GLU A 222 9.41 5.01 -9.31
C GLU A 222 9.61 4.55 -7.87
N MET A 223 10.80 4.80 -7.37
CA MET A 223 11.15 4.77 -5.95
C MET A 223 11.35 6.19 -5.44
N ILE A 224 10.68 6.54 -4.36
CA ILE A 224 10.84 7.80 -3.64
C ILE A 224 11.43 7.48 -2.27
N ARG A 225 12.48 8.19 -1.89
CA ARG A 225 13.06 8.17 -0.56
C ARG A 225 12.87 9.53 0.09
N LEU A 226 12.37 9.54 1.32
CA LEU A 226 12.29 10.73 2.17
C LEU A 226 13.14 10.51 3.41
N ASP A 227 13.95 11.49 3.71
CA ASP A 227 14.74 11.61 4.94
C ASP A 227 14.90 13.08 5.32
N ASP A 228 15.70 13.37 6.35
CA ASP A 228 15.96 14.74 6.81
C ASP A 228 16.61 15.65 5.75
N ARG A 229 17.15 15.08 4.68
CA ARG A 229 17.76 15.82 3.55
C ARG A 229 16.73 16.17 2.47
N GLY A 230 15.49 15.65 2.59
CA GLY A 230 14.38 15.89 1.68
C GLY A 230 13.98 14.69 0.86
N ILE A 231 13.43 14.96 -0.32
CA ILE A 231 12.86 13.96 -1.24
C ILE A 231 13.88 13.63 -2.30
N HIS A 232 14.14 12.33 -2.47
CA HIS A 232 14.98 11.80 -3.54
C HIS A 232 14.14 10.81 -4.36
N THR A 233 14.16 10.96 -5.67
CA THR A 233 13.40 10.13 -6.59
C THR A 233 14.33 9.35 -7.52
N LYS A 234 13.97 8.12 -7.83
CA LYS A 234 14.71 7.28 -8.77
C LYS A 234 13.75 6.41 -9.57
N LEU A 235 13.87 6.44 -10.88
CA LEU A 235 13.14 5.55 -11.75
C LEU A 235 13.88 4.20 -11.84
N LEU A 236 13.20 3.11 -11.45
CA LEU A 236 13.78 1.76 -11.42
C LEU A 236 13.49 0.98 -12.70
N SER A 237 12.40 1.30 -13.39
CA SER A 237 12.02 0.74 -14.68
C SER A 237 11.23 1.77 -15.50
N GLN A 238 11.13 1.53 -16.82
CA GLN A 238 10.35 2.34 -17.77
C GLN A 238 9.45 1.42 -18.60
N ASP A 239 8.59 0.70 -17.90
CA ASP A 239 7.65 -0.21 -18.55
C ASP A 239 6.38 0.52 -18.99
N GLN A 240 5.62 -0.10 -19.89
CA GLN A 240 4.35 0.47 -20.35
C GLN A 240 3.34 0.53 -19.19
N LYS A 241 2.74 1.70 -18.99
CA LYS A 241 1.68 1.90 -17.98
C LYS A 241 0.45 1.04 -18.29
N ALA A 242 -0.07 0.35 -17.27
CA ALA A 242 -1.24 -0.52 -17.37
C ALA A 242 -2.11 -0.35 -16.12
N VAL A 243 -3.11 0.51 -16.19
CA VAL A 243 -4.00 0.80 -15.08
C VAL A 243 -5.08 -0.25 -14.94
N CYS A 244 -5.33 -0.71 -13.72
CA CYS A 244 -6.40 -1.63 -13.42
C CYS A 244 -7.77 -0.96 -13.63
N ALA A 245 -8.60 -1.52 -14.51
CA ALA A 245 -9.95 -1.01 -14.75
C ALA A 245 -10.85 -1.10 -13.51
N MET A 246 -10.57 -2.07 -12.61
CA MET A 246 -11.33 -2.27 -11.37
C MET A 246 -11.17 -1.10 -10.39
N GLU A 247 -10.12 -0.30 -10.52
CA GLU A 247 -10.00 0.95 -9.76
C GLU A 247 -11.20 1.88 -10.04
N TYR A 248 -11.63 2.01 -11.30
CA TYR A 248 -12.79 2.81 -11.65
C TYR A 248 -14.12 2.09 -11.39
N VAL A 249 -14.18 0.77 -11.64
CA VAL A 249 -15.43 0.01 -11.56
C VAL A 249 -15.85 -0.20 -10.11
N TYR A 250 -14.90 -0.58 -9.23
CA TYR A 250 -15.23 -1.07 -7.89
C TYR A 250 -14.34 -0.52 -6.76
N PHE A 251 -13.00 -0.56 -6.90
CA PHE A 251 -12.12 -0.37 -5.75
C PHE A 251 -12.15 1.05 -5.19
N SER A 252 -12.08 2.06 -6.05
CA SER A 252 -11.88 3.43 -5.60
C SER A 252 -13.15 4.15 -5.20
N ARG A 253 -13.04 5.03 -4.24
CA ARG A 253 -14.12 5.91 -3.79
C ARG A 253 -14.48 6.92 -4.90
N VAL A 254 -15.76 7.28 -4.99
CA VAL A 254 -16.29 8.11 -6.10
C VAL A 254 -15.65 9.48 -6.23
N ASP A 255 -15.15 10.06 -5.14
CA ASP A 255 -14.48 11.36 -5.10
C ASP A 255 -12.97 11.29 -5.38
N SER A 256 -12.42 10.09 -5.55
CA SER A 256 -11.01 9.90 -5.93
C SER A 256 -10.76 10.27 -7.39
N ILE A 257 -9.54 10.73 -7.65
CA ILE A 257 -9.04 11.06 -8.99
C ILE A 257 -7.92 10.08 -9.33
N ILE A 258 -8.02 9.36 -10.44
CA ILE A 258 -7.02 8.40 -10.92
C ILE A 258 -6.67 8.76 -12.35
N ASN A 259 -5.39 8.84 -12.69
CA ASN A 259 -4.94 9.27 -14.03
C ASN A 259 -5.64 10.56 -14.50
N GLN A 260 -5.78 11.53 -13.63
CA GLN A 260 -6.45 12.82 -13.90
C GLN A 260 -7.95 12.71 -14.21
N VAL A 261 -8.56 11.55 -14.01
CA VAL A 261 -10.00 11.32 -14.23
C VAL A 261 -10.69 11.07 -12.90
N ASN A 262 -11.76 11.80 -12.62
CA ASN A 262 -12.59 11.56 -11.45
C ASN A 262 -13.37 10.24 -11.61
N VAL A 263 -13.36 9.41 -10.56
CA VAL A 263 -13.99 8.08 -10.56
C VAL A 263 -15.50 8.16 -10.79
N HIS A 264 -16.19 9.16 -10.20
CA HIS A 264 -17.61 9.37 -10.42
C HIS A 264 -17.94 9.66 -11.89
N GLU A 265 -17.18 10.54 -12.53
CA GLU A 265 -17.39 10.87 -13.95
C GLU A 265 -17.11 9.66 -14.84
N MET A 266 -16.16 8.81 -14.50
CA MET A 266 -15.93 7.57 -15.24
C MET A 266 -17.10 6.60 -15.07
N ARG A 267 -17.62 6.42 -13.85
CA ARG A 267 -18.80 5.56 -13.59
C ARG A 267 -20.05 6.06 -14.31
N LYS A 268 -20.26 7.37 -14.38
CA LYS A 268 -21.33 7.97 -15.22
C LYS A 268 -21.18 7.61 -16.69
N LYS A 269 -19.96 7.65 -17.23
CA LYS A 269 -19.70 7.24 -18.62
C LYS A 269 -19.99 5.75 -18.83
N PHE A 270 -19.63 4.89 -17.88
CA PHE A 270 -19.97 3.46 -17.96
C PHE A 270 -21.48 3.26 -18.01
N GLY A 271 -22.24 3.92 -17.11
CA GLY A 271 -23.70 3.87 -17.10
C GLY A 271 -24.32 4.37 -18.41
N TYR A 272 -23.79 5.46 -18.97
CA TYR A 272 -24.26 5.99 -20.25
C TYR A 272 -24.07 5.00 -21.42
N TYR A 273 -22.87 4.38 -21.51
CA TYR A 273 -22.61 3.39 -22.56
C TYR A 273 -23.39 2.09 -22.36
N LEU A 274 -23.60 1.69 -21.10
CA LEU A 274 -24.45 0.53 -20.77
C LEU A 274 -25.90 0.78 -21.19
N ALA A 275 -26.45 1.94 -20.84
CA ALA A 275 -27.82 2.33 -21.22
C ALA A 275 -28.02 2.41 -22.75
N LYS A 276 -26.99 2.82 -23.52
CA LYS A 276 -27.05 2.80 -24.98
C LYS A 276 -27.15 1.40 -25.61
N LYS A 277 -26.61 0.40 -24.91
CA LYS A 277 -26.64 -1.00 -25.38
C LYS A 277 -27.87 -1.75 -24.87
N GLU A 278 -28.55 -1.21 -23.86
CA GLU A 278 -29.73 -1.81 -23.29
C GLU A 278 -30.92 -1.67 -24.27
N THR A 279 -31.59 -2.77 -24.53
CA THR A 279 -32.76 -2.82 -25.41
C THR A 279 -34.07 -2.98 -24.66
N MET A 280 -34.01 -3.26 -23.38
CA MET A 280 -35.16 -3.45 -22.50
C MET A 280 -35.87 -2.11 -22.24
N LYS A 281 -37.17 -2.07 -22.46
CA LYS A 281 -37.98 -0.91 -22.08
C LYS A 281 -38.35 -1.02 -20.62
N ALA A 282 -37.96 -0.04 -19.82
CA ALA A 282 -38.28 0.04 -18.42
C ALA A 282 -38.95 1.38 -18.10
N ASP A 283 -39.98 1.35 -17.24
CA ASP A 283 -40.63 2.58 -16.76
C ASP A 283 -39.77 3.27 -15.68
N ILE A 284 -39.00 2.48 -14.91
CA ILE A 284 -38.15 2.95 -13.81
C ILE A 284 -36.86 2.16 -13.82
N VAL A 285 -35.73 2.85 -13.58
CA VAL A 285 -34.42 2.25 -13.30
C VAL A 285 -34.03 2.59 -11.87
N ILE A 286 -33.73 1.57 -11.08
CA ILE A 286 -33.32 1.71 -9.67
C ILE A 286 -31.92 1.13 -9.54
N SER A 287 -31.01 1.92 -9.00
CA SER A 287 -29.66 1.44 -8.64
C SER A 287 -29.70 0.66 -7.31
N VAL A 288 -28.94 -0.40 -7.24
CA VAL A 288 -28.72 -1.18 -6.03
C VAL A 288 -27.50 -0.68 -5.30
#